data_a7a4a6e316f88c000cd15a447d1ca78b
#
_entry.id   a7a4a6e316f88c000cd15a447d1ca78b
#
_cell.length_a   1.000
_cell.length_b   1.000
_cell.length_c   1.000
_cell.angle_alpha   90.00
_cell.angle_beta   90.00
_cell.angle_gamma   90.00
#
_symmetry.space_group_name_H-M   'P 1'
#
loop_
_entity.id
_entity.type
_entity.pdbx_description
1 polymer ?
#
loop_
_entity_poly.entity_id
_entity_poly.type
_entity_poly.pdbx_seq_one_letter_code
_entity_poly.pdbx_strand_id
1 'polypeptide(L)'
;LNNDPRNARSLYHQLGAYRGAILASDGTVMAKSEPVNDAFKYLRTYSNGPLYAPVTGFFSINQTADRGLEASRSMLLNGEADSLIWQRAKAMLTGATDQGASIETSIDPKLQQVAYDQLGTRDGAAVAIEVSTGRILAMVSTPSYDPNKLATHDTKAASQAYNELSAGQNSPLINRATSQLYPPGSTFKTIVASAALETGDYQTDTKIPAGSSYTLPGTATQLPNAEAQADGVNGQISLQEAVAWSSNTAFAQLGVKLGASKVSDMATKLGFGSTIT
;
A
#
# COMPACT_ATOMS: atom_id res chain seq x y z
N LEU A 1 14.56 -34.37 -1.99
CA LEU A 1 14.30 -34.41 -0.53
C LEU A 1 14.19 -33.00 0.09
N ASN A 2 14.95 -32.00 -0.37
CA ASN A 2 14.87 -30.63 0.18
C ASN A 2 13.59 -29.86 -0.19
N ASN A 3 12.91 -30.21 -1.26
CA ASN A 3 11.67 -29.55 -1.72
C ASN A 3 10.39 -30.33 -1.38
N ASP A 4 10.43 -31.30 -0.47
CA ASP A 4 9.23 -31.99 0.01
C ASP A 4 8.48 -31.07 0.99
N PRO A 5 7.22 -30.69 0.74
CA PRO A 5 6.44 -29.84 1.63
C PRO A 5 6.23 -30.41 3.03
N ARG A 6 6.54 -31.71 3.24
CA ARG A 6 6.55 -32.38 4.54
C ARG A 6 7.89 -32.27 5.25
N ASN A 7 8.90 -31.65 4.64
CA ASN A 7 10.23 -31.53 5.22
C ASN A 7 10.27 -30.39 6.27
N ALA A 8 9.88 -30.72 7.49
CA ALA A 8 9.93 -29.81 8.61
C ALA A 8 11.35 -29.26 8.94
N ARG A 9 12.41 -29.90 8.42
CA ARG A 9 13.80 -29.44 8.68
C ARG A 9 14.09 -28.08 8.06
N SER A 10 13.61 -27.81 6.84
CA SER A 10 13.77 -26.49 6.21
C SER A 10 13.02 -25.42 7.00
N LEU A 11 11.84 -25.76 7.50
CA LEU A 11 11.02 -24.90 8.34
C LEU A 11 11.72 -24.59 9.68
N TYR A 12 12.22 -25.62 10.37
CA TYR A 12 12.99 -25.42 11.62
C TYR A 12 14.27 -24.61 11.40
N HIS A 13 14.91 -24.74 10.23
CA HIS A 13 16.11 -23.96 9.90
C HIS A 13 15.78 -22.48 9.70
N GLN A 14 14.70 -22.18 8.99
CA GLN A 14 14.24 -20.80 8.76
C GLN A 14 13.70 -20.15 10.04
N LEU A 15 12.95 -20.90 10.84
CA LEU A 15 12.33 -20.40 12.06
C LEU A 15 13.33 -20.32 13.22
N GLY A 16 14.35 -21.16 13.24
CA GLY A 16 15.42 -21.18 14.24
C GLY A 16 16.58 -20.22 13.93
N ALA A 17 16.51 -19.46 12.83
CA ALA A 17 17.49 -18.43 12.48
C ALA A 17 17.07 -17.06 13.02
N TYR A 18 18.07 -16.26 13.42
CA TYR A 18 17.81 -14.87 13.79
C TYR A 18 17.38 -14.07 12.56
N ARG A 19 16.16 -13.58 12.57
CA ARG A 19 15.61 -12.75 11.51
C ARG A 19 15.83 -11.27 11.82
N GLY A 20 16.43 -10.52 10.91
CA GLY A 20 16.79 -9.12 11.09
C GLY A 20 15.60 -8.22 11.45
N ALA A 21 15.84 -7.10 12.11
CA ALA A 21 14.79 -6.17 12.52
C ALA A 21 14.22 -5.39 11.33
N ILE A 22 12.96 -4.98 11.44
CA ILE A 22 12.32 -3.99 10.56
C ILE A 22 12.15 -2.71 11.36
N LEU A 23 12.75 -1.63 10.89
CA LEU A 23 12.82 -0.35 11.58
C LEU A 23 12.08 0.73 10.80
N ALA A 24 11.44 1.65 11.51
CA ALA A 24 10.96 2.91 10.95
C ALA A 24 12.13 3.88 10.71
N SER A 25 11.86 5.02 10.10
CA SER A 25 12.87 6.00 9.68
C SER A 25 13.63 6.67 10.85
N ASP A 26 13.07 6.60 12.05
CA ASP A 26 13.68 7.13 13.28
C ASP A 26 14.35 6.04 14.14
N GLY A 27 14.44 4.80 13.62
CA GLY A 27 14.96 3.65 14.33
C GLY A 27 13.95 2.93 15.23
N THR A 28 12.69 3.38 15.29
CA THR A 28 11.64 2.66 16.03
C THR A 28 11.50 1.25 15.49
N VAL A 29 11.57 0.26 16.38
CA VAL A 29 11.47 -1.16 16.02
C VAL A 29 10.01 -1.51 15.74
N MET A 30 9.72 -1.89 14.50
CA MET A 30 8.39 -2.39 14.08
C MET A 30 8.29 -3.91 14.22
N ALA A 31 9.38 -4.62 13.92
CA ALA A 31 9.47 -6.07 14.09
C ALA A 31 10.89 -6.48 14.45
N LYS A 32 11.05 -7.49 15.31
CA LYS A 32 12.35 -8.06 15.71
C LYS A 32 12.22 -9.53 16.09
N SER A 33 13.36 -10.23 16.20
CA SER A 33 13.42 -11.58 16.74
C SER A 33 13.88 -11.53 18.19
N GLU A 34 13.13 -12.17 19.07
CA GLU A 34 13.46 -12.33 20.50
C GLU A 34 13.92 -13.75 20.78
N PRO A 35 15.02 -13.96 21.53
CA PRO A 35 15.43 -15.29 21.91
C PRO A 35 14.39 -15.92 22.84
N VAL A 36 14.08 -17.20 22.58
CA VAL A 36 13.16 -18.01 23.39
C VAL A 36 13.78 -19.38 23.66
N ASN A 37 13.34 -20.01 24.73
CA ASN A 37 13.84 -21.34 25.13
C ASN A 37 12.92 -22.46 24.63
N ASP A 38 12.78 -22.56 23.31
CA ASP A 38 12.05 -23.64 22.64
C ASP A 38 12.81 -24.16 21.40
N ALA A 39 12.20 -25.07 20.65
CA ALA A 39 12.81 -25.68 19.47
C ALA A 39 13.13 -24.68 18.35
N PHE A 40 12.47 -23.52 18.34
CA PHE A 40 12.63 -22.48 17.31
C PHE A 40 13.67 -21.43 17.68
N LYS A 41 14.12 -21.36 18.94
CA LYS A 41 15.14 -20.44 19.46
C LYS A 41 14.80 -18.95 19.42
N TYR A 42 14.06 -18.49 18.43
CA TYR A 42 13.67 -17.09 18.24
C TYR A 42 12.19 -16.97 17.93
N LEU A 43 11.51 -16.05 18.62
CA LEU A 43 10.14 -15.66 18.36
C LEU A 43 10.13 -14.32 17.62
N ARG A 44 9.40 -14.24 16.52
CA ARG A 44 9.17 -12.98 15.82
C ARG A 44 8.14 -12.15 16.56
N THR A 45 8.48 -10.91 16.92
CA THR A 45 7.64 -10.00 17.67
C THR A 45 7.42 -8.69 16.92
N TYR A 46 6.24 -8.08 17.10
CA TYR A 46 5.81 -6.87 16.42
C TYR A 46 5.35 -5.84 17.44
N SER A 47 5.96 -4.65 17.40
CA SER A 47 5.55 -3.51 18.22
C SER A 47 4.35 -2.83 17.57
N ASN A 48 3.34 -2.45 18.37
CA ASN A 48 2.12 -1.81 17.86
C ASN A 48 1.55 -2.54 16.63
N GLY A 49 1.38 -3.87 16.73
CA GLY A 49 1.06 -4.75 15.63
C GLY A 49 0.04 -4.20 14.64
N PRO A 50 -1.17 -3.78 15.06
CA PRO A 50 -2.19 -3.25 14.14
C PRO A 50 -1.77 -2.00 13.38
N LEU A 51 -0.92 -1.15 13.98
CA LEU A 51 -0.42 0.08 13.36
C LEU A 51 0.51 -0.22 12.18
N TYR A 52 1.39 -1.21 12.33
CA TYR A 52 2.44 -1.49 11.36
C TYR A 52 2.20 -2.72 10.49
N ALA A 53 1.17 -3.52 10.76
CA ALA A 53 0.86 -4.72 9.99
C ALA A 53 0.78 -4.51 8.47
N PRO A 54 0.22 -3.39 7.94
CA PRO A 54 0.21 -3.14 6.51
C PRO A 54 1.61 -2.99 5.88
N VAL A 55 2.60 -2.57 6.68
CA VAL A 55 4.01 -2.40 6.27
C VAL A 55 4.79 -3.69 6.48
N THR A 56 4.75 -4.21 7.70
CA THR A 56 5.57 -5.37 8.09
C THR A 56 5.06 -6.67 7.49
N GLY A 57 3.73 -6.85 7.42
CA GLY A 57 3.15 -8.17 7.28
C GLY A 57 3.35 -8.99 8.56
N PHE A 58 3.49 -10.31 8.42
CA PHE A 58 3.81 -11.21 9.52
C PHE A 58 4.70 -12.36 9.04
N PHE A 59 5.40 -12.99 9.99
CA PHE A 59 6.15 -14.21 9.81
C PHE A 59 5.60 -15.27 10.77
N SER A 60 5.18 -16.41 10.25
CA SER A 60 4.50 -17.46 11.00
C SER A 60 5.08 -18.82 10.70
N ILE A 61 5.07 -19.72 11.70
CA ILE A 61 5.49 -21.09 11.52
C ILE A 61 4.57 -21.91 10.61
N ASN A 62 3.30 -21.49 10.48
CA ASN A 62 2.31 -22.20 9.66
C ASN A 62 2.19 -21.64 8.24
N GLN A 63 2.32 -20.31 8.10
CA GLN A 63 2.05 -19.59 6.85
C GLN A 63 3.33 -19.01 6.23
N THR A 64 4.47 -19.10 6.94
CA THR A 64 5.70 -18.41 6.58
C THR A 64 5.47 -16.89 6.45
N ALA A 65 6.19 -16.19 5.57
CA ALA A 65 5.95 -14.79 5.28
C ALA A 65 5.24 -14.68 3.92
N ASP A 66 3.96 -14.29 3.91
CA ASP A 66 3.16 -14.22 2.69
C ASP A 66 2.85 -12.78 2.24
N ARG A 67 3.19 -11.77 3.05
CA ARG A 67 2.88 -10.36 2.79
C ARG A 67 3.84 -9.38 3.45
N GLY A 68 3.75 -8.12 3.02
CA GLY A 68 4.53 -7.02 3.55
C GLY A 68 6.03 -7.19 3.38
N LEU A 69 6.81 -6.49 4.21
CA LEU A 69 8.27 -6.58 4.18
C LEU A 69 8.79 -7.94 4.63
N GLU A 70 8.05 -8.63 5.48
CA GLU A 70 8.39 -10.00 5.86
C GLU A 70 8.49 -10.93 4.65
N ALA A 71 7.60 -10.81 3.68
CA ALA A 71 7.64 -11.58 2.44
C ALA A 71 8.63 -10.98 1.43
N SER A 72 8.45 -9.71 1.08
CA SER A 72 9.19 -9.08 -0.03
C SER A 72 10.69 -8.93 0.24
N ARG A 73 11.11 -8.94 1.50
CA ARG A 73 12.51 -8.84 1.94
C ARG A 73 12.97 -10.07 2.74
N SER A 74 12.28 -11.20 2.58
CA SER A 74 12.55 -12.42 3.33
C SER A 74 14.01 -12.87 3.24
N MET A 75 14.61 -12.86 2.05
CA MET A 75 16.01 -13.27 1.85
C MET A 75 17.01 -12.38 2.61
N LEU A 76 16.77 -11.06 2.67
CA LEU A 76 17.58 -10.14 3.46
C LEU A 76 17.41 -10.40 4.96
N LEU A 77 16.15 -10.47 5.39
CA LEU A 77 15.81 -10.68 6.80
C LEU A 77 16.32 -12.03 7.34
N ASN A 78 16.39 -13.07 6.49
CA ASN A 78 16.93 -14.39 6.87
C ASN A 78 18.47 -14.50 6.73
N GLY A 79 19.15 -13.49 6.16
CA GLY A 79 20.57 -13.58 5.87
C GLY A 79 20.93 -14.38 4.61
N GLU A 80 19.96 -14.74 3.78
CA GLU A 80 20.14 -15.59 2.59
C GLU A 80 20.45 -14.78 1.32
N ALA A 81 20.33 -13.44 1.36
CA ALA A 81 20.56 -12.60 0.18
C ALA A 81 22.01 -12.67 -0.31
N ASP A 82 22.21 -12.67 -1.63
CA ASP A 82 23.54 -12.69 -2.26
C ASP A 82 24.41 -11.49 -1.86
N SER A 83 23.79 -10.34 -1.56
CA SER A 83 24.48 -9.16 -1.03
C SER A 83 25.16 -9.40 0.32
N LEU A 84 24.78 -10.43 1.05
CA LEU A 84 25.32 -10.80 2.37
C LEU A 84 26.39 -11.90 2.30
N ILE A 85 26.82 -12.29 1.10
CA ILE A 85 27.78 -13.41 0.86
C ILE A 85 29.07 -13.23 1.69
N TRP A 86 29.62 -12.03 1.78
CA TRP A 86 30.81 -11.74 2.57
C TRP A 86 30.60 -11.81 4.08
N GLN A 87 29.41 -11.42 4.56
CA GLN A 87 29.06 -11.57 5.98
C GLN A 87 28.93 -13.04 6.34
N ARG A 88 28.28 -13.84 5.48
CA ARG A 88 28.14 -15.30 5.63
C ARG A 88 29.50 -16.00 5.61
N ALA A 89 30.37 -15.66 4.67
CA ALA A 89 31.73 -16.19 4.64
C ALA A 89 32.53 -15.87 5.90
N LYS A 90 32.42 -14.65 6.41
CA LYS A 90 33.04 -14.22 7.68
C LYS A 90 32.45 -14.97 8.87
N ALA A 91 31.14 -15.14 8.93
CA ALA A 91 30.44 -15.88 9.98
C ALA A 91 30.91 -17.35 10.02
N MET A 92 31.04 -18.02 8.87
CA MET A 92 31.58 -19.38 8.76
C MET A 92 33.02 -19.49 9.30
N LEU A 93 33.85 -18.49 9.05
CA LEU A 93 35.24 -18.47 9.52
C LEU A 93 35.36 -18.16 11.01
N THR A 94 34.46 -17.38 11.57
CA THR A 94 34.48 -16.91 12.95
C THR A 94 33.61 -17.73 13.89
N GLY A 95 32.80 -18.68 13.37
CA GLY A 95 31.84 -19.43 14.16
C GLY A 95 30.66 -18.58 14.66
N ALA A 96 30.51 -17.35 14.13
CA ALA A 96 29.37 -16.50 14.44
C ALA A 96 28.08 -17.08 13.84
N THR A 97 26.95 -16.89 14.52
CA THR A 97 25.63 -17.29 13.99
C THR A 97 25.27 -16.38 12.80
N ASP A 98 24.82 -17.01 11.71
CA ASP A 98 24.24 -16.29 10.57
C ASP A 98 23.07 -15.45 11.07
N GLN A 99 23.23 -14.12 11.02
CA GLN A 99 22.18 -13.18 11.42
C GLN A 99 21.62 -12.50 10.18
N GLY A 100 20.29 -12.45 10.09
CA GLY A 100 19.63 -11.69 9.05
C GLY A 100 19.93 -10.18 9.14
N ALA A 101 19.90 -9.51 7.99
CA ALA A 101 20.10 -8.07 7.93
C ALA A 101 18.85 -7.32 8.40
N SER A 102 19.03 -6.27 9.17
CA SER A 102 17.94 -5.34 9.51
C SER A 102 17.59 -4.45 8.32
N ILE A 103 16.33 -4.06 8.21
CA ILE A 103 15.80 -3.18 7.17
C ILE A 103 15.31 -1.91 7.82
N GLU A 104 15.81 -0.78 7.37
CA GLU A 104 15.27 0.55 7.68
C GLU A 104 14.30 0.96 6.59
N THR A 105 13.13 1.44 6.98
CA THR A 105 12.09 1.93 6.09
C THR A 105 12.02 3.45 6.10
N SER A 106 11.27 4.02 5.15
CA SER A 106 10.95 5.45 5.14
C SER A 106 9.72 5.81 5.98
N ILE A 107 9.10 4.87 6.67
CA ILE A 107 7.92 5.11 7.49
C ILE A 107 8.25 6.06 8.64
N ASP A 108 7.53 7.17 8.69
CA ASP A 108 7.56 8.10 9.83
C ASP A 108 6.53 7.65 10.86
N PRO A 109 6.94 7.26 12.09
CA PRO A 109 6.02 6.76 13.10
C PRO A 109 4.91 7.74 13.48
N LYS A 110 5.20 9.05 13.45
CA LYS A 110 4.21 10.07 13.79
C LYS A 110 3.15 10.20 12.70
N LEU A 111 3.56 10.24 11.42
CA LEU A 111 2.63 10.26 10.29
C LEU A 111 1.80 8.97 10.24
N GLN A 112 2.44 7.83 10.46
CA GLN A 112 1.76 6.53 10.53
C GLN A 112 0.68 6.52 11.61
N GLN A 113 0.99 7.00 12.82
CA GLN A 113 0.04 7.08 13.93
C GLN A 113 -1.12 8.02 13.61
N VAL A 114 -0.83 9.23 13.12
CA VAL A 114 -1.88 10.19 12.74
C VAL A 114 -2.80 9.62 11.67
N ALA A 115 -2.23 9.00 10.62
CA ALA A 115 -3.02 8.39 9.56
C ALA A 115 -3.92 7.26 10.09
N TYR A 116 -3.38 6.42 10.99
CA TYR A 116 -4.12 5.33 11.62
C TYR A 116 -5.29 5.85 12.48
N ASP A 117 -5.02 6.84 13.33
CA ASP A 117 -6.02 7.43 14.23
C ASP A 117 -7.13 8.14 13.43
N GLN A 118 -6.77 8.87 12.37
CA GLN A 118 -7.75 9.57 11.52
C GLN A 118 -8.59 8.62 10.67
N LEU A 119 -8.02 7.49 10.22
CA LEU A 119 -8.79 6.45 9.54
C LEU A 119 -9.76 5.76 10.50
N GLY A 120 -9.32 5.52 11.74
CA GLY A 120 -10.12 4.97 12.84
C GLY A 120 -10.75 3.62 12.47
N THR A 121 -12.06 3.52 12.63
CA THR A 121 -12.83 2.29 12.36
C THR A 121 -13.39 2.20 10.94
N ARG A 122 -13.07 3.16 10.06
CA ARG A 122 -13.53 3.13 8.66
C ARG A 122 -12.78 2.05 7.89
N ASP A 123 -13.48 1.37 7.00
CA ASP A 123 -12.85 0.48 6.05
C ASP A 123 -12.13 1.30 4.95
N GLY A 124 -10.81 1.14 4.85
CA GLY A 124 -10.08 1.92 3.88
C GLY A 124 -8.56 1.88 4.06
N ALA A 125 -7.90 2.80 3.38
CA ALA A 125 -6.46 2.97 3.45
C ALA A 125 -6.07 4.45 3.43
N ALA A 126 -4.91 4.76 4.04
CA ALA A 126 -4.25 6.05 3.93
C ALA A 126 -2.77 5.83 3.59
N VAL A 127 -2.27 6.55 2.59
CA VAL A 127 -0.87 6.48 2.15
C VAL A 127 -0.34 7.90 2.04
N ALA A 128 0.82 8.16 2.65
CA ALA A 128 1.56 9.40 2.48
C ALA A 128 2.85 9.13 1.70
N ILE A 129 3.05 9.87 0.60
CA ILE A 129 4.21 9.70 -0.29
C ILE A 129 4.92 11.04 -0.40
N GLU A 130 6.24 11.05 -0.21
CA GLU A 130 7.08 12.21 -0.48
C GLU A 130 7.24 12.39 -1.99
N VAL A 131 6.69 13.47 -2.52
CA VAL A 131 6.59 13.70 -3.98
C VAL A 131 7.96 13.73 -4.66
N SER A 132 8.96 14.32 -4.00
CA SER A 132 10.30 14.51 -4.56
C SER A 132 11.11 13.22 -4.71
N THR A 133 10.82 12.19 -3.91
CA THR A 133 11.63 10.96 -3.82
C THR A 133 10.84 9.69 -4.09
N GLY A 134 9.50 9.74 -4.01
CA GLY A 134 8.62 8.57 -4.05
C GLY A 134 8.62 7.75 -2.76
N ARG A 135 9.28 8.19 -1.67
CA ARG A 135 9.33 7.46 -0.41
C ARG A 135 7.97 7.42 0.23
N ILE A 136 7.57 6.23 0.70
CA ILE A 136 6.33 6.04 1.44
C ILE A 136 6.58 6.38 2.91
N LEU A 137 5.97 7.48 3.39
CA LEU A 137 6.13 7.98 4.76
C LEU A 137 5.09 7.39 5.71
N ALA A 138 3.91 7.01 5.21
CA ALA A 138 2.90 6.28 5.96
C ALA A 138 2.11 5.35 5.04
N MET A 139 1.73 4.19 5.56
CA MET A 139 0.87 3.21 4.87
C MET A 139 -0.01 2.52 5.89
N VAL A 140 -1.29 2.86 5.89
CA VAL A 140 -2.30 2.35 6.82
C VAL A 140 -3.40 1.64 6.06
N SER A 141 -3.91 0.57 6.63
CA SER A 141 -5.06 -0.19 6.13
C SER A 141 -5.95 -0.60 7.32
N THR A 142 -7.24 -0.34 7.24
CA THR A 142 -8.23 -0.73 8.25
C THR A 142 -9.40 -1.49 7.64
N PRO A 143 -9.96 -2.49 8.34
CA PRO A 143 -9.49 -3.04 9.61
C PRO A 143 -8.09 -3.62 9.52
N SER A 144 -7.36 -3.61 10.62
CA SER A 144 -6.00 -4.15 10.73
C SER A 144 -5.99 -5.32 11.75
N TYR A 145 -4.82 -5.93 11.92
CA TYR A 145 -4.65 -7.09 12.81
C TYR A 145 -3.36 -7.00 13.60
N ASP A 146 -3.28 -7.77 14.70
CA ASP A 146 -2.04 -7.94 15.43
C ASP A 146 -1.24 -9.14 14.89
N PRO A 147 -0.08 -8.91 14.23
CA PRO A 147 0.77 -9.97 13.68
C PRO A 147 1.28 -10.95 14.74
N ASN A 148 1.38 -10.55 16.02
CA ASN A 148 1.84 -11.41 17.09
C ASN A 148 0.94 -12.64 17.27
N LYS A 149 -0.36 -12.52 16.98
CA LYS A 149 -1.30 -13.65 17.01
C LYS A 149 -0.97 -14.74 15.98
N LEU A 150 -0.28 -14.38 14.90
CA LEU A 150 0.12 -15.28 13.82
C LEU A 150 1.56 -15.77 13.98
N ALA A 151 2.40 -15.00 14.67
CA ALA A 151 3.81 -15.29 14.88
C ALA A 151 4.07 -16.24 16.07
N THR A 152 3.04 -16.56 16.86
CA THR A 152 3.18 -17.50 17.99
C THR A 152 3.67 -18.88 17.55
N HIS A 153 4.44 -19.53 18.41
CA HIS A 153 4.90 -20.92 18.20
C HIS A 153 3.84 -21.99 18.52
N ASP A 154 2.69 -21.58 19.05
CA ASP A 154 1.52 -22.44 19.14
C ASP A 154 0.84 -22.52 17.75
N THR A 155 1.11 -23.63 17.04
CA THR A 155 0.60 -23.86 15.69
C THR A 155 -0.92 -23.86 15.60
N LYS A 156 -1.58 -24.34 16.66
CA LYS A 156 -3.05 -24.39 16.71
C LYS A 156 -3.63 -22.99 16.89
N ALA A 157 -3.07 -22.20 17.80
CA ALA A 157 -3.47 -20.81 18.02
C ALA A 157 -3.21 -19.96 16.78
N ALA A 158 -2.04 -20.10 16.13
CA ALA A 158 -1.71 -19.39 14.90
C ALA A 158 -2.69 -19.73 13.75
N SER A 159 -3.02 -21.02 13.57
CA SER A 159 -3.99 -21.46 12.56
C SER A 159 -5.38 -20.92 12.82
N GLN A 160 -5.84 -20.95 14.07
CA GLN A 160 -7.13 -20.43 14.46
C GLN A 160 -7.19 -18.91 14.18
N ALA A 161 -6.18 -18.16 14.62
CA ALA A 161 -6.10 -16.71 14.39
C ALA A 161 -6.10 -16.38 12.89
N TYR A 162 -5.35 -17.14 12.07
CA TYR A 162 -5.34 -16.94 10.62
C TYR A 162 -6.73 -17.19 10.01
N ASN A 163 -7.42 -18.24 10.40
CA ASN A 163 -8.76 -18.54 9.90
C ASN A 163 -9.77 -17.46 10.29
N GLU A 164 -9.71 -16.97 11.53
CA GLU A 164 -10.57 -15.86 12.00
C GLU A 164 -10.30 -14.58 11.22
N LEU A 165 -9.02 -14.21 11.01
CA LEU A 165 -8.63 -13.00 10.30
C LEU A 165 -8.89 -13.07 8.79
N SER A 166 -8.84 -14.27 8.19
CA SER A 166 -9.10 -14.47 6.76
C SER A 166 -10.58 -14.58 6.43
N ALA A 167 -11.44 -14.76 7.43
CA ALA A 167 -12.86 -14.95 7.21
C ALA A 167 -13.57 -13.68 6.70
N GLY A 168 -14.46 -13.87 5.71
CA GLY A 168 -15.33 -12.82 5.18
C GLY A 168 -14.66 -11.88 4.17
N GLN A 169 -15.50 -11.02 3.58
CA GLN A 169 -15.08 -10.09 2.51
C GLN A 169 -14.25 -8.91 3.05
N ASN A 170 -14.37 -8.61 4.33
CA ASN A 170 -13.68 -7.49 4.99
C ASN A 170 -12.47 -7.94 5.83
N SER A 171 -11.75 -8.96 5.34
CA SER A 171 -10.60 -9.53 6.05
C SER A 171 -9.57 -8.45 6.42
N PRO A 172 -9.15 -8.39 7.72
CA PRO A 172 -8.07 -7.51 8.15
C PRO A 172 -6.71 -7.84 7.49
N LEU A 173 -6.57 -9.05 6.94
CA LEU A 173 -5.35 -9.46 6.24
C LEU A 173 -5.20 -8.77 4.87
N ILE A 174 -6.25 -8.17 4.33
CA ILE A 174 -6.17 -7.43 3.07
C ILE A 174 -5.48 -6.09 3.33
N ASN A 175 -4.34 -5.87 2.70
CA ASN A 175 -3.72 -4.55 2.67
C ASN A 175 -4.43 -3.68 1.62
N ARG A 176 -5.39 -2.89 2.05
CA ARG A 176 -6.21 -2.04 1.17
C ARG A 176 -5.41 -0.97 0.46
N ALA A 177 -4.25 -0.58 1.03
CA ALA A 177 -3.37 0.40 0.39
C ALA A 177 -2.71 -0.11 -0.89
N THR A 178 -2.53 -1.44 -1.02
CA THR A 178 -1.77 -2.05 -2.13
C THR A 178 -2.58 -3.00 -2.99
N SER A 179 -3.67 -3.57 -2.48
CA SER A 179 -4.38 -4.66 -3.17
C SER A 179 -5.87 -4.41 -3.41
N GLN A 180 -6.47 -3.35 -2.84
CA GLN A 180 -7.87 -3.06 -3.09
C GLN A 180 -8.03 -1.93 -4.10
N LEU A 181 -8.89 -2.17 -5.11
CA LEU A 181 -9.24 -1.16 -6.10
C LEU A 181 -10.46 -0.37 -5.64
N TYR A 182 -10.38 0.95 -5.80
CA TYR A 182 -11.47 1.87 -5.52
C TYR A 182 -11.85 2.65 -6.78
N PRO A 183 -13.13 2.98 -6.99
CA PRO A 183 -13.51 3.94 -8.02
C PRO A 183 -12.80 5.27 -7.77
N PRO A 184 -12.09 5.85 -8.74
CA PRO A 184 -11.29 7.06 -8.53
C PRO A 184 -12.15 8.29 -8.21
N GLY A 185 -13.43 8.29 -8.60
CA GLY A 185 -14.32 9.42 -8.40
C GLY A 185 -13.73 10.70 -9.01
N SER A 186 -13.89 11.83 -8.33
CA SER A 186 -13.43 13.14 -8.81
C SER A 186 -11.91 13.28 -8.91
N THR A 187 -11.11 12.38 -8.32
CA THR A 187 -9.66 12.41 -8.54
C THR A 187 -9.30 12.12 -9.99
N PHE A 188 -10.15 11.39 -10.74
CA PHE A 188 -9.95 11.17 -12.17
C PHE A 188 -10.01 12.46 -13.01
N LYS A 189 -10.66 13.52 -12.51
CA LYS A 189 -10.72 14.82 -13.19
C LYS A 189 -9.33 15.43 -13.37
N THR A 190 -8.38 15.16 -12.49
CA THR A 190 -6.99 15.61 -12.64
C THR A 190 -6.33 15.00 -13.87
N ILE A 191 -6.64 13.76 -14.21
CA ILE A 191 -6.16 13.10 -15.43
C ILE A 191 -6.74 13.78 -16.67
N VAL A 192 -8.04 14.07 -16.66
CA VAL A 192 -8.70 14.76 -17.77
C VAL A 192 -8.15 16.18 -17.94
N ALA A 193 -7.91 16.90 -16.82
CA ALA A 193 -7.28 18.22 -16.85
C ALA A 193 -5.86 18.16 -17.42
N SER A 194 -5.05 17.20 -16.97
CA SER A 194 -3.69 16.99 -17.47
C SER A 194 -3.69 16.67 -18.98
N ALA A 195 -4.61 15.82 -19.44
CA ALA A 195 -4.78 15.53 -20.86
C ALA A 195 -5.13 16.78 -21.68
N ALA A 196 -5.98 17.66 -21.13
CA ALA A 196 -6.31 18.92 -21.79
C ALA A 196 -5.11 19.85 -21.89
N LEU A 197 -4.40 20.08 -20.79
CA LEU A 197 -3.21 20.93 -20.74
C LEU A 197 -2.11 20.45 -21.68
N GLU A 198 -1.91 19.11 -21.79
CA GLU A 198 -0.88 18.53 -22.66
C GLU A 198 -1.14 18.78 -24.14
N THR A 199 -2.39 18.99 -24.57
CA THR A 199 -2.67 19.33 -25.96
C THR A 199 -2.09 20.67 -26.39
N GLY A 200 -1.81 21.57 -25.44
CA GLY A 200 -1.43 22.96 -25.71
C GLY A 200 -2.60 23.88 -26.04
N ASP A 201 -3.80 23.33 -26.30
CA ASP A 201 -5.01 24.10 -26.63
C ASP A 201 -5.69 24.70 -25.39
N TYR A 202 -5.31 24.22 -24.21
CA TYR A 202 -5.88 24.64 -22.93
C TYR A 202 -4.78 25.17 -21.99
N GLN A 203 -5.15 26.24 -21.27
CA GLN A 203 -4.38 26.81 -20.15
C GLN A 203 -5.26 26.77 -18.90
N THR A 204 -4.69 27.07 -17.74
CA THR A 204 -5.43 27.04 -16.46
C THR A 204 -6.62 27.99 -16.43
N ASP A 205 -6.52 29.13 -17.12
CA ASP A 205 -7.55 30.18 -17.23
C ASP A 205 -8.50 29.95 -18.42
N THR A 206 -8.24 29.00 -19.30
CA THR A 206 -9.11 28.67 -20.44
C THR A 206 -10.54 28.40 -19.97
N LYS A 207 -11.50 29.15 -20.50
CA LYS A 207 -12.93 28.90 -20.21
C LYS A 207 -13.43 27.70 -20.99
N ILE A 208 -14.05 26.79 -20.26
CA ILE A 208 -14.66 25.57 -20.80
C ILE A 208 -16.16 25.54 -20.49
N PRO A 209 -16.98 24.87 -21.30
CA PRO A 209 -18.40 24.72 -21.03
C PRO A 209 -18.66 24.05 -19.68
N ALA A 210 -19.66 24.57 -18.96
CA ALA A 210 -20.14 24.07 -17.67
C ALA A 210 -21.67 24.13 -17.64
N GLY A 211 -22.24 24.52 -16.51
CA GLY A 211 -23.69 24.66 -16.31
C GLY A 211 -24.19 23.73 -15.22
N SER A 212 -25.42 23.91 -14.77
CA SER A 212 -25.99 23.16 -13.65
C SER A 212 -26.25 21.69 -13.96
N SER A 213 -26.38 21.33 -15.24
CA SER A 213 -26.61 19.97 -15.67
C SER A 213 -26.05 19.74 -17.08
N TYR A 214 -25.64 18.50 -17.35
CA TYR A 214 -25.18 18.05 -18.66
C TYR A 214 -25.82 16.70 -19.00
N THR A 215 -26.46 16.60 -20.15
CA THR A 215 -27.00 15.34 -20.63
C THR A 215 -25.88 14.48 -21.22
N LEU A 216 -25.64 13.32 -20.67
CA LEU A 216 -24.59 12.42 -21.16
C LEU A 216 -24.91 11.94 -22.58
N PRO A 217 -23.93 11.98 -23.52
CA PRO A 217 -24.15 11.62 -24.91
C PRO A 217 -24.75 10.21 -25.08
N GLY A 218 -25.76 10.09 -25.93
CA GLY A 218 -26.43 8.81 -26.21
C GLY A 218 -27.34 8.28 -25.09
N THR A 219 -27.62 9.10 -24.07
CA THR A 219 -28.49 8.73 -22.93
C THR A 219 -29.45 9.86 -22.58
N ALA A 220 -30.43 9.55 -21.69
CA ALA A 220 -31.27 10.55 -21.04
C ALA A 220 -30.75 10.97 -19.66
N THR A 221 -29.58 10.49 -19.27
CA THR A 221 -29.02 10.74 -17.94
C THR A 221 -28.53 12.18 -17.81
N GLN A 222 -29.06 12.87 -16.81
CA GLN A 222 -28.61 14.22 -16.44
C GLN A 222 -27.52 14.11 -15.37
N LEU A 223 -26.37 14.73 -15.65
CA LEU A 223 -25.26 14.80 -14.71
C LEU A 223 -25.23 16.19 -14.07
N PRO A 224 -25.61 16.34 -12.79
CA PRO A 224 -25.53 17.60 -12.07
C PRO A 224 -24.16 17.82 -11.44
N ASN A 225 -23.89 19.05 -11.03
CA ASN A 225 -22.83 19.38 -10.07
C ASN A 225 -23.33 19.20 -8.64
N ALA A 226 -22.39 19.07 -7.67
CA ALA A 226 -22.71 19.03 -6.26
C ALA A 226 -22.94 20.44 -5.69
N GLU A 227 -22.21 21.42 -6.21
CA GLU A 227 -22.19 22.80 -5.73
C GLU A 227 -22.47 23.78 -6.87
N ALA A 228 -23.21 24.86 -6.60
CA ALA A 228 -23.58 25.86 -7.60
C ALA A 228 -22.37 26.61 -8.19
N GLN A 229 -21.28 26.74 -7.43
CA GLN A 229 -20.04 27.34 -7.91
C GLN A 229 -19.41 26.55 -9.06
N ALA A 230 -19.67 25.25 -9.09
CA ALA A 230 -19.19 24.36 -10.15
C ALA A 230 -19.92 24.55 -11.48
N ASP A 231 -21.07 25.25 -11.50
CA ASP A 231 -21.85 25.55 -12.71
C ASP A 231 -21.16 26.64 -13.58
N GLY A 232 -20.27 27.41 -12.97
CA GLY A 232 -19.62 28.54 -13.60
C GLY A 232 -20.54 29.74 -13.78
N VAL A 233 -20.06 30.75 -14.54
CA VAL A 233 -20.81 31.95 -14.88
C VAL A 233 -21.24 31.86 -16.32
N ASN A 234 -22.54 32.06 -16.58
CA ASN A 234 -23.11 31.96 -17.92
C ASN A 234 -22.81 30.62 -18.64
N GLY A 235 -22.77 29.52 -17.88
CA GLY A 235 -22.49 28.19 -18.41
C GLY A 235 -21.02 27.97 -18.81
N GLN A 236 -20.09 28.75 -18.27
CA GLN A 236 -18.66 28.60 -18.49
C GLN A 236 -17.86 28.75 -17.20
N ILE A 237 -16.76 28.01 -17.10
CA ILE A 237 -15.85 28.02 -15.96
C ILE A 237 -14.42 27.91 -16.46
N SER A 238 -13.44 28.49 -15.76
CA SER A 238 -12.04 28.24 -16.10
C SER A 238 -11.63 26.79 -15.73
N LEU A 239 -10.64 26.25 -16.42
CA LEU A 239 -10.14 24.91 -16.11
C LEU A 239 -9.69 24.80 -14.64
N GLN A 240 -9.02 25.83 -14.14
CA GLN A 240 -8.59 25.90 -12.73
C GLN A 240 -9.78 25.88 -11.77
N GLU A 241 -10.80 26.70 -12.01
CA GLU A 241 -12.01 26.73 -11.18
C GLU A 241 -12.79 25.42 -11.29
N ALA A 242 -12.82 24.78 -12.47
CA ALA A 242 -13.47 23.50 -12.68
C ALA A 242 -12.82 22.39 -11.83
N VAL A 243 -11.49 22.40 -11.69
CA VAL A 243 -10.77 21.52 -10.76
C VAL A 243 -11.10 21.88 -9.31
N ALA A 244 -11.00 23.16 -8.94
CA ALA A 244 -11.19 23.62 -7.57
C ALA A 244 -12.60 23.29 -7.03
N TRP A 245 -13.64 23.50 -7.83
CA TRP A 245 -15.03 23.21 -7.49
C TRP A 245 -15.49 21.81 -7.91
N SER A 246 -14.58 21.02 -8.46
CA SER A 246 -14.88 19.66 -8.90
C SER A 246 -16.10 19.58 -9.85
N SER A 247 -16.16 20.44 -10.87
CA SER A 247 -17.29 20.53 -11.80
C SER A 247 -17.49 19.22 -12.58
N ASN A 248 -18.57 18.53 -12.33
CA ASN A 248 -18.93 17.31 -13.07
C ASN A 248 -19.28 17.61 -14.52
N THR A 249 -20.07 18.66 -14.72
CA THR A 249 -20.57 19.05 -16.05
C THR A 249 -19.45 19.52 -16.96
N ALA A 250 -18.51 20.31 -16.43
CA ALA A 250 -17.35 20.80 -17.18
C ALA A 250 -16.44 19.63 -17.59
N PHE A 251 -16.10 18.74 -16.66
CA PHE A 251 -15.20 17.63 -16.96
C PHE A 251 -15.83 16.55 -17.85
N ALA A 252 -17.13 16.30 -17.75
CA ALA A 252 -17.81 15.40 -18.68
C ALA A 252 -17.76 15.95 -20.11
N GLN A 253 -18.05 17.25 -20.30
CA GLN A 253 -17.99 17.90 -21.61
C GLN A 253 -16.56 17.95 -22.15
N LEU A 254 -15.59 18.27 -21.30
CA LEU A 254 -14.17 18.30 -21.65
C LEU A 254 -13.67 16.93 -22.08
N GLY A 255 -14.01 15.88 -21.31
CA GLY A 255 -13.64 14.50 -21.63
C GLY A 255 -14.20 14.02 -22.97
N VAL A 256 -15.47 14.35 -23.26
CA VAL A 256 -16.10 14.07 -24.56
C VAL A 256 -15.37 14.82 -25.69
N LYS A 257 -15.02 16.08 -25.49
CA LYS A 257 -14.32 16.91 -26.47
C LYS A 257 -12.89 16.44 -26.74
N LEU A 258 -12.16 16.01 -25.71
CA LEU A 258 -10.80 15.46 -25.84
C LEU A 258 -10.82 14.11 -26.58
N GLY A 259 -11.84 13.31 -26.31
CA GLY A 259 -11.97 11.94 -26.80
C GLY A 259 -11.23 10.91 -25.93
N ALA A 260 -11.66 9.67 -26.05
CA ALA A 260 -11.19 8.57 -25.21
C ALA A 260 -9.67 8.32 -25.32
N SER A 261 -9.10 8.45 -26.53
CA SER A 261 -7.66 8.21 -26.75
C SER A 261 -6.80 9.14 -25.92
N LYS A 262 -7.00 10.47 -25.99
CA LYS A 262 -6.16 11.44 -25.24
C LYS A 262 -6.25 11.22 -23.73
N VAL A 263 -7.44 10.91 -23.21
CA VAL A 263 -7.64 10.63 -21.78
C VAL A 263 -6.97 9.33 -21.39
N SER A 264 -7.09 8.27 -22.21
CA SER A 264 -6.43 6.98 -21.97
C SER A 264 -4.91 7.09 -22.03
N ASP A 265 -4.37 7.81 -23.00
CA ASP A 265 -2.92 8.02 -23.16
C ASP A 265 -2.35 8.76 -21.93
N MET A 266 -3.04 9.79 -21.43
CA MET A 266 -2.64 10.47 -20.21
C MET A 266 -2.73 9.57 -18.98
N ALA A 267 -3.80 8.78 -18.83
CA ALA A 267 -3.93 7.82 -17.76
C ALA A 267 -2.76 6.81 -17.78
N THR A 268 -2.40 6.30 -18.95
CA THR A 268 -1.25 5.40 -19.12
C THR A 268 0.08 6.06 -18.73
N LYS A 269 0.32 7.31 -19.12
CA LYS A 269 1.49 8.10 -18.69
C LYS A 269 1.58 8.26 -17.18
N LEU A 270 0.43 8.33 -16.50
CA LEU A 270 0.31 8.42 -15.04
C LEU A 270 0.30 7.04 -14.36
N GLY A 271 0.56 5.97 -15.08
CA GLY A 271 0.75 4.62 -14.53
C GLY A 271 -0.49 3.73 -14.52
N PHE A 272 -1.63 4.18 -15.03
CA PHE A 272 -2.82 3.34 -15.15
C PHE A 272 -2.57 2.18 -16.12
N GLY A 273 -2.98 0.97 -15.71
CA GLY A 273 -2.75 -0.25 -16.49
C GLY A 273 -1.32 -0.80 -16.42
N SER A 274 -0.40 -0.15 -15.72
CA SER A 274 0.93 -0.66 -15.47
C SER A 274 0.93 -1.67 -14.33
N THR A 275 1.77 -2.71 -14.44
CA THR A 275 2.03 -3.61 -13.32
C THR A 275 2.85 -2.86 -12.28
N ILE A 276 2.35 -2.78 -11.05
CA ILE A 276 3.09 -2.24 -9.91
C ILE A 276 3.86 -3.42 -9.30
N THR A 277 5.18 -3.35 -9.32
CA THR A 277 6.10 -4.38 -8.78
C THR A 277 6.67 -3.95 -7.44
#